data_8a6c75d9cda56f050abdf56fee6ef38b
#
_entry.id   8a6c75d9cda56f050abdf56fee6ef38b
#
_cell.length_a   1.000
_cell.length_b   1.000
_cell.length_c   1.000
_cell.angle_alpha   90.00
_cell.angle_beta   90.00
_cell.angle_gamma   90.00
#
_symmetry.space_group_name_H-M   'P 1'
#
loop_
_entity.id
_entity.type
_entity.pdbx_description
1 polymer ?
#
loop_
_entity_poly.entity_id
_entity_poly.type
_entity_poly.pdbx_seq_one_letter_code
_entity_poly.pdbx_strand_id
1 'polypeptide(L)'
;MIKDIKSVLKDLNQHKYIYVLRISILQFLMTTIGAYGLSLILRVILISSNIPGMTTDNIVSFLTNPLTLAVLFVYFLLLTFLVYLEFSLLVENIECKEAKLGVRLFYFKERSYHFLKSILGWHFLAFLFYLILTIPFVEFLVSSALLESLYIPNFISGELVKSTNGKIIYFGLYAIFAYFNLRFIYALPLAVTKKDNRFAVALKESWWLTRGTKIFRVLGFASVILIIVAIISLLSAAGIGLAALVDGCEKTFWVETLFLSFIWGVLFAGRLVFKLAFLSYLLKGFDDEASQKLPIKENKKQHRMLALTGLLLVIGGINFTYNALKASGGPSKNLSVIGHRGMVSQGVENSLESLEAAAKAGATYSELDIILSKDGHFIVSHDDNLKRLTGKNITISQSQAEDILGLKIKQNGHESHLISFEDYVAKAKQLGIKLLVELKPTGNEPDNYEQLFVDKMKELHVASSYLVMSSDLKTIEKVKRLDSAIQSGHTISFQLGDFTSQKVDFYAIEDFSYNELLARKAHQNGKKIYVWTINSRDDIERYLETSTDGVITDYTTSVRKIEKELAADDSYLDYFLRLTNLSWIEKL
;
A
#
# COMPACT_ATOMS: atom_id res chain seq x y z
N MET A 1 -18.92 17.42 25.51
CA MET A 1 -18.27 17.46 24.21
C MET A 1 -17.44 18.74 23.99
N ILE A 2 -18.02 19.93 23.73
CA ILE A 2 -17.24 21.18 23.50
C ILE A 2 -16.28 21.49 24.67
N LYS A 3 -16.73 21.28 25.91
CA LYS A 3 -15.92 21.46 27.14
C LYS A 3 -14.73 20.50 27.13
N ASP A 4 -14.92 19.26 26.69
CA ASP A 4 -13.86 18.23 26.63
C ASP A 4 -12.84 18.58 25.56
N ILE A 5 -13.32 19.01 24.37
CA ILE A 5 -12.46 19.48 23.27
C ILE A 5 -11.59 20.66 23.73
N LYS A 6 -12.22 21.70 24.34
CA LYS A 6 -11.47 22.85 24.89
C LYS A 6 -10.44 22.41 25.93
N SER A 7 -10.80 21.45 26.78
CA SER A 7 -9.88 20.90 27.79
C SER A 7 -8.71 20.16 27.13
N VAL A 8 -8.94 19.35 26.10
CA VAL A 8 -7.87 18.65 25.34
C VAL A 8 -6.93 19.66 24.68
N LEU A 9 -7.47 20.64 23.95
CA LEU A 9 -6.65 21.66 23.29
C LEU A 9 -5.82 22.50 24.28
N LYS A 10 -6.41 22.84 25.44
CA LYS A 10 -5.69 23.53 26.52
C LYS A 10 -4.54 22.70 27.06
N ASP A 11 -4.77 21.41 27.29
CA ASP A 11 -3.75 20.48 27.79
C ASP A 11 -2.61 20.32 26.77
N LEU A 12 -2.94 20.13 25.48
CA LEU A 12 -1.94 20.04 24.41
C LEU A 12 -1.06 21.30 24.35
N ASN A 13 -1.65 22.48 24.43
CA ASN A 13 -0.89 23.72 24.41
C ASN A 13 0.02 23.89 25.65
N GLN A 14 -0.47 23.51 26.84
CA GLN A 14 0.31 23.60 28.08
C GLN A 14 1.51 22.65 28.11
N HIS A 15 1.39 21.44 27.52
CA HIS A 15 2.41 20.41 27.58
C HIS A 15 3.08 20.09 26.23
N LYS A 16 2.90 20.95 25.22
CA LYS A 16 3.36 20.75 23.83
C LYS A 16 4.82 20.27 23.72
N TYR A 17 5.74 20.86 24.50
CA TYR A 17 7.16 20.49 24.45
C TYR A 17 7.41 19.04 24.92
N ILE A 18 6.69 18.59 25.94
CA ILE A 18 6.81 17.23 26.45
C ILE A 18 6.25 16.24 25.44
N TYR A 19 5.07 16.55 24.92
CA TYR A 19 4.38 15.69 23.95
C TYR A 19 5.18 15.55 22.66
N VAL A 20 5.59 16.66 22.04
CA VAL A 20 6.36 16.61 20.79
C VAL A 20 7.64 15.80 21.01
N LEU A 21 8.43 16.10 22.04
CA LEU A 21 9.69 15.40 22.30
C LEU A 21 9.49 13.89 22.46
N ARG A 22 8.59 13.49 23.35
CA ARG A 22 8.43 12.07 23.71
C ARG A 22 7.78 11.25 22.61
N ILE A 23 6.81 11.82 21.92
CA ILE A 23 6.11 11.10 20.86
C ILE A 23 6.94 11.01 19.60
N SER A 24 7.72 12.06 19.26
CA SER A 24 8.68 11.95 18.14
C SER A 24 9.71 10.86 18.40
N ILE A 25 10.23 10.75 19.63
CA ILE A 25 11.16 9.67 20.00
C ILE A 25 10.44 8.31 19.89
N LEU A 26 9.22 8.20 20.41
CA LEU A 26 8.44 6.95 20.35
C LEU A 26 8.18 6.53 18.90
N GLN A 27 7.71 7.45 18.06
CA GLN A 27 7.46 7.16 16.65
C GLN A 27 8.74 6.73 15.94
N PHE A 28 9.83 7.45 16.15
CA PHE A 28 11.14 7.08 15.59
C PHE A 28 11.58 5.67 16.03
N LEU A 29 11.44 5.33 17.30
CA LEU A 29 11.79 3.99 17.80
C LEU A 29 10.89 2.90 17.19
N MET A 30 9.60 3.15 17.05
CA MET A 30 8.67 2.18 16.46
C MET A 30 8.92 1.99 14.97
N THR A 31 9.09 3.06 14.19
CA THR A 31 9.31 2.98 12.75
C THR A 31 10.71 2.45 12.38
N THR A 32 11.72 2.64 13.24
CA THR A 32 13.08 2.15 12.97
C THR A 32 13.31 0.79 13.65
N ILE A 33 13.39 0.76 14.98
CA ILE A 33 13.75 -0.44 15.73
C ILE A 33 12.63 -1.48 15.70
N GLY A 34 11.37 -1.06 15.87
CA GLY A 34 10.21 -1.96 15.84
C GLY A 34 10.04 -2.62 14.47
N ALA A 35 10.02 -1.82 13.40
CA ALA A 35 9.90 -2.32 12.04
C ALA A 35 11.10 -3.18 11.63
N TYR A 36 12.32 -2.79 12.00
CA TYR A 36 13.52 -3.59 11.75
C TYR A 36 13.49 -4.94 12.48
N GLY A 37 13.07 -4.95 13.75
CA GLY A 37 12.90 -6.19 14.52
C GLY A 37 11.89 -7.15 13.89
N LEU A 38 10.74 -6.64 13.43
CA LEU A 38 9.75 -7.42 12.68
C LEU A 38 10.32 -7.95 11.37
N SER A 39 11.07 -7.14 10.62
CA SER A 39 11.70 -7.56 9.35
C SER A 39 12.74 -8.66 9.55
N LEU A 40 13.49 -8.64 10.67
CA LEU A 40 14.41 -9.71 11.02
C LEU A 40 13.70 -11.05 11.26
N ILE A 41 12.56 -11.03 11.98
CA ILE A 41 11.77 -12.26 12.20
C ILE A 41 11.22 -12.78 10.89
N LEU A 42 10.73 -11.92 9.99
CA LEU A 42 10.31 -12.33 8.65
C LEU A 42 11.44 -13.02 7.88
N ARG A 43 12.67 -12.52 7.96
CA ARG A 43 13.84 -13.17 7.37
C ARG A 43 14.11 -14.55 7.99
N VAL A 44 13.98 -14.68 9.31
CA VAL A 44 14.13 -15.98 10.00
C VAL A 44 13.04 -16.95 9.51
N ILE A 45 11.80 -16.49 9.30
CA ILE A 45 10.73 -17.30 8.74
C ILE A 45 11.12 -17.85 7.35
N LEU A 46 11.61 -16.98 6.46
CA LEU A 46 12.03 -17.38 5.11
C LEU A 46 13.21 -18.36 5.14
N ILE A 47 14.22 -18.12 5.97
CA ILE A 47 15.36 -19.00 6.13
C ILE A 47 14.92 -20.37 6.68
N SER A 48 14.04 -20.39 7.68
CA SER A 48 13.56 -21.64 8.31
C SER A 48 12.72 -22.50 7.36
N SER A 49 12.07 -21.88 6.37
CA SER A 49 11.29 -22.57 5.34
C SER A 49 12.13 -23.05 4.14
N ASN A 50 13.45 -22.74 4.11
CA ASN A 50 14.35 -22.98 2.96
C ASN A 50 13.85 -22.32 1.66
N ILE A 51 13.12 -21.22 1.77
CA ILE A 51 12.55 -20.48 0.63
C ILE A 51 13.15 -19.07 0.65
N PRO A 52 13.76 -18.59 -0.46
CA PRO A 52 14.31 -17.24 -0.53
C PRO A 52 13.23 -16.15 -0.42
N GLY A 53 12.00 -16.46 -0.87
CA GLY A 53 10.84 -15.59 -0.80
C GLY A 53 9.54 -16.36 -0.83
N MET A 54 8.50 -15.78 -0.24
CA MET A 54 7.12 -16.29 -0.29
C MET A 54 6.38 -15.63 -1.46
N THR A 55 5.79 -16.47 -2.31
CA THR A 55 4.97 -16.08 -3.45
C THR A 55 3.63 -16.81 -3.42
N THR A 56 2.71 -16.44 -4.29
CA THR A 56 1.43 -17.17 -4.47
C THR A 56 1.65 -18.65 -4.75
N ASP A 57 2.69 -19.01 -5.51
CA ASP A 57 2.97 -20.38 -5.94
C ASP A 57 3.41 -21.31 -4.80
N ASN A 58 4.05 -20.75 -3.77
CA ASN A 58 4.60 -21.53 -2.66
C ASN A 58 3.89 -21.29 -1.32
N ILE A 59 2.85 -20.44 -1.29
CA ILE A 59 2.14 -20.06 -0.06
C ILE A 59 1.55 -21.25 0.68
N VAL A 60 1.03 -22.27 -0.03
CA VAL A 60 0.45 -23.46 0.58
C VAL A 60 1.53 -24.28 1.28
N SER A 61 2.66 -24.54 0.62
CA SER A 61 3.77 -25.26 1.22
C SER A 61 4.39 -24.50 2.40
N PHE A 62 4.40 -23.17 2.33
CA PHE A 62 4.83 -22.29 3.41
C PHE A 62 3.90 -22.40 4.64
N LEU A 63 2.58 -22.35 4.44
CA LEU A 63 1.59 -22.43 5.52
C LEU A 63 1.39 -23.86 6.08
N THR A 64 1.85 -24.89 5.39
CA THR A 64 1.79 -26.28 5.87
C THR A 64 3.04 -26.72 6.64
N ASN A 65 4.12 -25.92 6.61
CA ASN A 65 5.33 -26.20 7.36
C ASN A 65 5.17 -25.84 8.85
N PRO A 66 5.26 -26.77 9.81
CA PRO A 66 5.05 -26.51 11.24
C PRO A 66 6.01 -25.48 11.83
N LEU A 67 7.27 -25.49 11.39
CA LEU A 67 8.28 -24.53 11.86
C LEU A 67 7.93 -23.11 11.40
N THR A 68 7.52 -22.97 10.14
CA THR A 68 7.06 -21.70 9.57
C THR A 68 5.86 -21.15 10.33
N LEU A 69 4.87 -22.00 10.63
CA LEU A 69 3.69 -21.60 11.42
C LEU A 69 4.09 -21.16 12.83
N ALA A 70 5.03 -21.85 13.47
CA ALA A 70 5.51 -21.46 14.81
C ALA A 70 6.18 -20.08 14.79
N VAL A 71 7.06 -19.82 13.81
CA VAL A 71 7.74 -18.51 13.71
C VAL A 71 6.77 -17.42 13.27
N LEU A 72 5.79 -17.71 12.40
CA LEU A 72 4.72 -16.80 12.03
C LEU A 72 3.85 -16.42 13.24
N PHE A 73 3.55 -17.38 14.09
CA PHE A 73 2.85 -17.13 15.36
C PHE A 73 3.65 -16.16 16.25
N VAL A 74 4.96 -16.39 16.39
CA VAL A 74 5.87 -15.48 17.14
C VAL A 74 5.88 -14.09 16.52
N TYR A 75 5.89 -13.99 15.19
CA TYR A 75 5.81 -12.71 14.47
C TYR A 75 4.55 -11.93 14.83
N PHE A 76 3.38 -12.56 14.74
CA PHE A 76 2.11 -11.91 15.08
C PHE A 76 2.01 -11.59 16.57
N LEU A 77 2.58 -12.42 17.43
CA LEU A 77 2.66 -12.15 18.87
C LEU A 77 3.49 -10.90 19.15
N LEU A 78 4.66 -10.77 18.50
CA LEU A 78 5.52 -9.60 18.64
C LEU A 78 4.87 -8.35 18.03
N LEU A 79 4.28 -8.44 16.85
CA LEU A 79 3.53 -7.34 16.25
C LEU A 79 2.44 -6.82 17.19
N THR A 80 1.63 -7.74 17.73
CA THR A 80 0.58 -7.43 18.71
C THR A 80 1.14 -6.75 19.94
N PHE A 81 2.26 -7.26 20.46
CA PHE A 81 2.94 -6.68 21.63
C PHE A 81 3.47 -5.27 21.33
N LEU A 82 4.10 -5.05 20.18
CA LEU A 82 4.65 -3.75 19.78
C LEU A 82 3.54 -2.71 19.58
N VAL A 83 2.43 -3.08 18.95
CA VAL A 83 1.25 -2.20 18.79
C VAL A 83 0.69 -1.81 20.15
N TYR A 84 0.52 -2.78 21.04
CA TYR A 84 0.07 -2.48 22.41
C TYR A 84 1.06 -1.60 23.17
N LEU A 85 2.36 -1.87 23.04
CA LEU A 85 3.44 -1.10 23.65
C LEU A 85 3.39 0.36 23.20
N GLU A 86 3.25 0.62 21.90
CA GLU A 86 3.12 1.97 21.36
C GLU A 86 1.95 2.71 22.01
N PHE A 87 0.77 2.08 22.04
CA PHE A 87 -0.41 2.67 22.65
C PHE A 87 -0.27 2.86 24.17
N SER A 88 0.34 1.91 24.87
CA SER A 88 0.62 2.02 26.29
C SER A 88 1.50 3.23 26.60
N LEU A 89 2.54 3.46 25.77
CA LEU A 89 3.42 4.63 25.93
C LEU A 89 2.73 5.94 25.53
N LEU A 90 1.84 5.93 24.54
CA LEU A 90 1.03 7.10 24.19
C LEU A 90 0.08 7.48 25.34
N VAL A 91 -0.64 6.51 25.92
CA VAL A 91 -1.53 6.73 27.07
C VAL A 91 -0.73 7.19 28.29
N GLU A 92 0.40 6.55 28.60
CA GLU A 92 1.29 6.95 29.69
C GLU A 92 1.78 8.40 29.52
N ASN A 93 2.09 8.83 28.31
CA ASN A 93 2.48 10.22 28.05
C ASN A 93 1.34 11.20 28.34
N ILE A 94 0.08 10.82 28.16
CA ILE A 94 -1.08 11.66 28.45
C ILE A 94 -1.38 11.68 29.95
N GLU A 95 -1.41 10.53 30.61
CA GLU A 95 -1.77 10.40 32.04
C GLU A 95 -0.63 10.81 32.98
N CYS A 96 0.61 10.41 32.66
CA CYS A 96 1.79 10.60 33.50
C CYS A 96 2.73 11.71 32.99
N LYS A 97 2.21 12.72 32.30
CA LYS A 97 2.99 13.77 31.61
C LYS A 97 3.94 14.54 32.53
N GLU A 98 3.58 14.76 33.78
CA GLU A 98 4.39 15.49 34.77
C GLU A 98 5.13 14.57 35.76
N ALA A 99 4.96 13.24 35.67
CA ALA A 99 5.56 12.29 36.58
C ALA A 99 7.06 12.07 36.30
N LYS A 100 7.83 11.73 37.38
CA LYS A 100 9.24 11.37 37.27
C LYS A 100 9.41 10.09 36.45
N LEU A 101 10.57 9.93 35.79
CA LEU A 101 10.88 8.76 34.94
C LEU A 101 10.66 7.43 35.67
N GLY A 102 11.06 7.28 36.93
CA GLY A 102 10.88 6.05 37.70
C GLY A 102 9.40 5.66 37.88
N VAL A 103 8.52 6.64 38.13
CA VAL A 103 7.07 6.40 38.22
C VAL A 103 6.51 5.95 36.89
N ARG A 104 6.92 6.59 35.80
CA ARG A 104 6.51 6.26 34.45
C ARG A 104 6.95 4.85 34.04
N LEU A 105 8.21 4.49 34.31
CA LEU A 105 8.71 3.14 34.05
C LEU A 105 7.99 2.08 34.86
N PHE A 106 7.59 2.40 36.09
CA PHE A 106 6.78 1.49 36.93
C PHE A 106 5.40 1.22 36.27
N TYR A 107 4.66 2.26 35.89
CA TYR A 107 3.36 2.10 35.21
C TYR A 107 3.49 1.39 33.88
N PHE A 108 4.52 1.70 33.13
CA PHE A 108 4.81 1.01 31.87
C PHE A 108 5.06 -0.49 32.07
N LYS A 109 5.91 -0.84 33.04
CA LYS A 109 6.20 -2.24 33.38
C LYS A 109 4.95 -2.99 33.83
N GLU A 110 4.15 -2.38 34.72
CA GLU A 110 2.91 -2.95 35.20
C GLU A 110 1.93 -3.24 34.04
N ARG A 111 1.69 -2.26 33.18
CA ARG A 111 0.81 -2.41 32.01
C ARG A 111 1.31 -3.48 31.04
N SER A 112 2.59 -3.47 30.71
CA SER A 112 3.19 -4.47 29.81
C SER A 112 3.07 -5.88 30.37
N TYR A 113 3.27 -6.07 31.68
CA TYR A 113 3.10 -7.36 32.34
C TYR A 113 1.64 -7.85 32.28
N HIS A 114 0.68 -6.98 32.59
CA HIS A 114 -0.74 -7.32 32.53
C HIS A 114 -1.17 -7.68 31.10
N PHE A 115 -0.67 -6.95 30.09
CA PHE A 115 -0.95 -7.27 28.71
C PHE A 115 -0.42 -8.64 28.30
N LEU A 116 0.85 -8.92 28.57
CA LEU A 116 1.44 -10.22 28.25
C LEU A 116 0.66 -11.39 28.89
N LYS A 117 0.18 -11.20 30.10
CA LYS A 117 -0.66 -12.18 30.77
C LYS A 117 -2.08 -12.28 30.17
N SER A 118 -2.61 -11.19 29.67
CA SER A 118 -3.98 -11.11 29.15
C SER A 118 -4.11 -11.56 27.69
N ILE A 119 -3.00 -11.53 26.91
CA ILE A 119 -3.04 -11.81 25.48
C ILE A 119 -2.98 -13.31 25.16
N LEU A 120 -2.66 -14.15 26.12
CA LEU A 120 -2.60 -15.59 25.92
C LEU A 120 -3.99 -16.18 25.61
N GLY A 121 -4.06 -17.11 24.66
CA GLY A 121 -5.29 -17.80 24.29
C GLY A 121 -6.22 -17.00 23.37
N TRP A 122 -7.54 -17.08 23.61
CA TRP A 122 -8.58 -16.47 22.78
C TRP A 122 -8.43 -14.95 22.59
N HIS A 123 -7.86 -14.26 23.56
CA HIS A 123 -7.68 -12.80 23.53
C HIS A 123 -6.69 -12.36 22.46
N PHE A 124 -5.71 -13.20 22.13
CA PHE A 124 -4.80 -12.99 21.01
C PHE A 124 -5.55 -13.00 19.66
N LEU A 125 -6.41 -13.98 19.44
CA LEU A 125 -7.22 -14.05 18.23
C LEU A 125 -8.18 -12.86 18.12
N ALA A 126 -8.76 -12.42 19.24
CA ALA A 126 -9.60 -11.22 19.28
C ALA A 126 -8.80 -9.95 18.92
N PHE A 127 -7.53 -9.88 19.34
CA PHE A 127 -6.68 -8.75 18.96
C PHE A 127 -6.28 -8.80 17.48
N LEU A 128 -5.92 -9.97 16.94
CA LEU A 128 -5.63 -10.12 15.51
C LEU A 128 -6.86 -9.78 14.65
N PHE A 129 -8.04 -10.23 15.05
CA PHE A 129 -9.29 -9.85 14.38
C PHE A 129 -9.47 -8.31 14.36
N TYR A 130 -9.23 -7.65 15.50
CA TYR A 130 -9.27 -6.20 15.59
C TYR A 130 -8.26 -5.54 14.64
N LEU A 131 -7.01 -6.03 14.58
CA LEU A 131 -6.00 -5.49 13.65
C LEU A 131 -6.45 -5.62 12.20
N ILE A 132 -6.98 -6.76 11.79
CA ILE A 132 -7.50 -6.97 10.42
C ILE A 132 -8.61 -5.99 10.09
N LEU A 133 -9.54 -5.74 11.03
CA LEU A 133 -10.61 -4.77 10.84
C LEU A 133 -10.09 -3.33 10.68
N THR A 134 -8.94 -3.01 11.27
CA THR A 134 -8.37 -1.65 11.19
C THR A 134 -7.61 -1.38 9.90
N ILE A 135 -7.16 -2.41 9.17
CA ILE A 135 -6.33 -2.24 7.95
C ILE A 135 -6.92 -1.24 6.95
N PRO A 136 -8.21 -1.28 6.55
CA PRO A 136 -8.74 -0.34 5.56
C PRO A 136 -8.80 1.13 6.04
N PHE A 137 -8.61 1.37 7.34
CA PHE A 137 -8.75 2.68 7.98
C PHE A 137 -7.49 3.09 8.77
N VAL A 138 -6.36 2.44 8.50
CA VAL A 138 -5.10 2.70 9.21
C VAL A 138 -4.68 4.17 9.12
N GLU A 139 -4.92 4.82 7.98
CA GLU A 139 -4.58 6.23 7.78
C GLU A 139 -5.51 7.20 8.53
N PHE A 140 -6.76 6.80 8.79
CA PHE A 140 -7.80 7.67 9.37
C PHE A 140 -7.98 7.52 10.88
N LEU A 141 -7.48 6.44 11.46
CA LEU A 141 -7.65 6.12 12.88
C LEU A 141 -6.33 6.33 13.64
N VAL A 142 -6.39 6.23 14.97
CA VAL A 142 -5.18 6.12 15.78
C VAL A 142 -4.56 4.76 15.52
N SER A 143 -3.81 4.69 14.44
CA SER A 143 -3.08 3.50 14.04
C SER A 143 -1.70 3.47 14.68
N SER A 144 -1.16 2.28 14.81
CA SER A 144 0.25 2.08 15.12
C SER A 144 1.11 2.50 13.92
N ALA A 145 2.24 3.13 14.18
CA ALA A 145 3.22 3.44 13.15
C ALA A 145 3.70 2.19 12.39
N LEU A 146 3.61 1.01 13.01
CA LEU A 146 3.95 -0.28 12.41
C LEU A 146 2.91 -0.78 11.38
N LEU A 147 1.69 -0.25 11.42
CA LEU A 147 0.60 -0.66 10.56
C LEU A 147 0.36 0.32 9.39
N GLU A 148 0.98 1.50 9.41
CA GLU A 148 0.75 2.57 8.42
C GLU A 148 1.07 2.14 6.96
N SER A 149 1.93 1.13 6.78
CA SER A 149 2.25 0.56 5.46
C SER A 149 1.29 -0.54 5.00
N LEU A 150 0.32 -0.95 5.84
CA LEU A 150 -0.62 -2.00 5.49
C LEU A 150 -1.84 -1.41 4.79
N TYR A 151 -2.13 -1.91 3.59
CA TYR A 151 -3.33 -1.56 2.83
C TYR A 151 -3.87 -2.79 2.09
N ILE A 152 -5.08 -2.70 1.56
CA ILE A 152 -5.65 -3.77 0.74
C ILE A 152 -4.96 -3.72 -0.62
N PRO A 153 -4.26 -4.77 -1.05
CA PRO A 153 -3.54 -4.79 -2.31
C PRO A 153 -4.41 -4.44 -3.51
N ASN A 154 -3.85 -3.68 -4.46
CA ASN A 154 -4.57 -3.17 -5.63
C ASN A 154 -5.11 -4.29 -6.53
N PHE A 155 -4.44 -5.44 -6.60
CA PHE A 155 -4.93 -6.58 -7.38
C PHE A 155 -6.23 -7.18 -6.80
N ILE A 156 -6.50 -7.01 -5.48
CA ILE A 156 -7.77 -7.44 -4.86
C ILE A 156 -8.84 -6.38 -5.07
N SER A 157 -8.56 -5.14 -4.67
CA SER A 157 -9.51 -4.03 -4.77
C SER A 157 -9.85 -3.68 -6.22
N GLY A 158 -8.83 -3.64 -7.10
CA GLY A 158 -8.97 -3.33 -8.52
C GLY A 158 -9.79 -4.35 -9.29
N GLU A 159 -9.56 -5.65 -9.08
CA GLU A 159 -10.35 -6.70 -9.75
C GLU A 159 -11.82 -6.69 -9.27
N LEU A 160 -12.06 -6.46 -7.97
CA LEU A 160 -13.41 -6.37 -7.44
C LEU A 160 -14.20 -5.21 -8.07
N VAL A 161 -13.59 -4.03 -8.23
CA VAL A 161 -14.31 -2.85 -8.76
C VAL A 161 -14.50 -2.85 -10.28
N LYS A 162 -13.97 -3.82 -11.03
CA LYS A 162 -14.20 -3.96 -12.47
C LYS A 162 -15.64 -4.34 -12.82
N SER A 163 -16.37 -5.00 -11.91
CA SER A 163 -17.78 -5.39 -12.11
C SER A 163 -18.72 -4.61 -11.21
N THR A 164 -19.97 -4.38 -11.65
CA THR A 164 -20.98 -3.69 -10.83
C THR A 164 -21.25 -4.43 -9.51
N ASN A 165 -21.37 -5.76 -9.54
CA ASN A 165 -21.55 -6.57 -8.34
C ASN A 165 -20.32 -6.50 -7.43
N GLY A 166 -19.13 -6.52 -7.99
CA GLY A 166 -17.88 -6.36 -7.24
C GLY A 166 -17.77 -5.00 -6.56
N LYS A 167 -18.20 -3.91 -7.22
CA LYS A 167 -18.28 -2.58 -6.60
C LYS A 167 -19.19 -2.60 -5.37
N ILE A 168 -20.39 -3.19 -5.49
CA ILE A 168 -21.33 -3.29 -4.36
C ILE A 168 -20.73 -4.08 -3.21
N ILE A 169 -20.06 -5.21 -3.49
CA ILE A 169 -19.37 -6.02 -2.48
C ILE A 169 -18.25 -5.22 -1.82
N TYR A 170 -17.40 -4.56 -2.60
CA TYR A 170 -16.27 -3.77 -2.10
C TYR A 170 -16.73 -2.65 -1.17
N PHE A 171 -17.65 -1.79 -1.61
CA PHE A 171 -18.16 -0.70 -0.78
C PHE A 171 -19.00 -1.21 0.40
N GLY A 172 -19.70 -2.34 0.24
CA GLY A 172 -20.43 -3.00 1.33
C GLY A 172 -19.47 -3.48 2.43
N LEU A 173 -18.37 -4.15 2.07
CA LEU A 173 -17.32 -4.56 3.02
C LEU A 173 -16.67 -3.36 3.69
N TYR A 174 -16.38 -2.29 2.93
CA TYR A 174 -15.83 -1.05 3.47
C TYR A 174 -16.76 -0.44 4.52
N ALA A 175 -18.07 -0.39 4.24
CA ALA A 175 -19.09 0.10 5.19
C ALA A 175 -19.17 -0.78 6.45
N ILE A 176 -19.10 -2.10 6.30
CA ILE A 176 -19.08 -3.05 7.42
C ILE A 176 -17.82 -2.83 8.29
N PHE A 177 -16.64 -2.71 7.67
CA PHE A 177 -15.41 -2.46 8.39
C PHE A 177 -15.44 -1.09 9.09
N ALA A 178 -15.94 -0.03 8.43
CA ALA A 178 -16.13 1.28 9.04
C ALA A 178 -17.04 1.21 10.28
N TYR A 179 -18.17 0.49 10.17
CA TYR A 179 -19.08 0.28 11.29
C TYR A 179 -18.38 -0.40 12.48
N PHE A 180 -17.66 -1.49 12.26
CA PHE A 180 -16.94 -2.19 13.34
C PHE A 180 -15.82 -1.33 13.93
N ASN A 181 -15.08 -0.58 13.10
CA ASN A 181 -14.06 0.35 13.58
C ASN A 181 -14.66 1.43 14.52
N LEU A 182 -15.80 2.00 14.16
CA LEU A 182 -16.52 2.93 15.03
C LEU A 182 -16.97 2.26 16.33
N ARG A 183 -17.41 1.00 16.27
CA ARG A 183 -17.87 0.25 17.44
C ARG A 183 -16.72 -0.12 18.39
N PHE A 184 -15.53 -0.38 17.84
CA PHE A 184 -14.35 -0.82 18.60
C PHE A 184 -13.33 0.29 18.86
N ILE A 185 -13.68 1.54 18.62
CA ILE A 185 -12.76 2.69 18.73
C ILE A 185 -12.16 2.88 20.12
N TYR A 186 -12.86 2.46 21.17
CA TYR A 186 -12.39 2.48 22.56
C TYR A 186 -11.64 1.20 22.98
N ALA A 187 -11.59 0.16 22.14
CA ALA A 187 -11.08 -1.15 22.56
C ALA A 187 -9.62 -1.08 23.01
N LEU A 188 -8.76 -0.46 22.20
CA LEU A 188 -7.32 -0.36 22.51
C LEU A 188 -7.04 0.59 23.69
N PRO A 189 -7.62 1.80 23.78
CA PRO A 189 -7.55 2.63 24.98
C PRO A 189 -8.01 1.91 26.27
N LEU A 190 -9.12 1.18 26.22
CA LEU A 190 -9.63 0.41 27.38
C LEU A 190 -8.69 -0.73 27.79
N ALA A 191 -8.15 -1.46 26.80
CA ALA A 191 -7.21 -2.54 27.09
C ALA A 191 -5.93 -2.06 27.77
N VAL A 192 -5.49 -0.83 27.43
CA VAL A 192 -4.27 -0.23 27.99
C VAL A 192 -4.49 0.38 29.37
N THR A 193 -5.66 0.98 29.62
CA THR A 193 -5.90 1.74 30.88
C THR A 193 -6.39 0.88 32.02
N LYS A 194 -7.21 -0.12 31.78
CA LYS A 194 -7.81 -0.97 32.83
C LYS A 194 -6.90 -2.14 33.18
N LYS A 195 -6.59 -2.30 34.48
CA LYS A 195 -5.60 -3.28 35.02
C LYS A 195 -5.87 -4.75 34.65
N ASP A 196 -7.10 -5.20 34.59
CA ASP A 196 -7.46 -6.61 34.37
C ASP A 196 -8.27 -6.81 33.05
N ASN A 197 -8.16 -5.86 32.14
CA ASN A 197 -9.00 -5.88 30.95
C ASN A 197 -8.38 -6.75 29.85
N ARG A 198 -8.88 -7.98 29.74
CA ARG A 198 -8.58 -8.87 28.63
C ARG A 198 -9.12 -8.25 27.33
N PHE A 199 -8.39 -8.33 26.23
CA PHE A 199 -8.72 -7.59 25.01
C PHE A 199 -10.15 -7.85 24.49
N ALA A 200 -10.64 -9.11 24.56
CA ALA A 200 -12.01 -9.43 24.20
C ALA A 200 -13.06 -8.74 25.10
N VAL A 201 -12.73 -8.48 26.38
CA VAL A 201 -13.59 -7.70 27.29
C VAL A 201 -13.57 -6.23 26.87
N ALA A 202 -12.40 -5.69 26.51
CA ALA A 202 -12.28 -4.33 25.99
C ALA A 202 -13.10 -4.11 24.72
N LEU A 203 -13.13 -5.07 23.79
CA LEU A 203 -14.01 -5.05 22.60
C LEU A 203 -15.49 -4.97 23.01
N LYS A 204 -15.93 -5.81 23.96
CA LYS A 204 -17.31 -5.81 24.47
C LYS A 204 -17.66 -4.48 25.13
N GLU A 205 -16.79 -3.94 25.97
CA GLU A 205 -16.99 -2.64 26.63
C GLU A 205 -17.03 -1.51 25.59
N SER A 206 -16.14 -1.49 24.63
CA SER A 206 -16.15 -0.52 23.52
C SER A 206 -17.48 -0.53 22.79
N TRP A 207 -17.99 -1.73 22.50
CA TRP A 207 -19.31 -1.91 21.89
C TRP A 207 -20.44 -1.26 22.69
N TRP A 208 -20.42 -1.38 24.03
CA TRP A 208 -21.40 -0.76 24.90
C TRP A 208 -21.23 0.78 25.01
N LEU A 209 -19.98 1.27 25.05
CA LEU A 209 -19.67 2.69 25.10
C LEU A 209 -20.08 3.45 23.84
N THR A 210 -20.15 2.76 22.70
CA THR A 210 -20.53 3.34 21.42
C THR A 210 -21.99 3.08 21.04
N ARG A 211 -22.81 2.51 21.95
CA ARG A 211 -24.22 2.20 21.70
C ARG A 211 -25.12 3.44 21.90
N GLY A 212 -26.13 3.58 21.07
CA GLY A 212 -27.13 4.64 21.17
C GLY A 212 -26.55 6.05 21.00
N THR A 213 -27.02 7.00 21.80
CA THR A 213 -26.58 8.40 21.74
C THR A 213 -25.11 8.62 22.09
N LYS A 214 -24.46 7.66 22.73
CA LYS A 214 -23.03 7.74 23.08
C LYS A 214 -22.12 7.79 21.84
N ILE A 215 -22.57 7.30 20.69
CA ILE A 215 -21.84 7.41 19.42
C ILE A 215 -21.61 8.87 19.01
N PHE A 216 -22.49 9.79 19.41
CA PHE A 216 -22.30 11.21 19.17
C PHE A 216 -21.05 11.80 19.84
N ARG A 217 -20.50 11.15 20.87
CA ARG A 217 -19.18 11.50 21.41
C ARG A 217 -18.08 11.25 20.40
N VAL A 218 -18.18 10.13 19.68
CA VAL A 218 -17.22 9.78 18.60
C VAL A 218 -17.38 10.74 17.42
N LEU A 219 -18.61 11.03 17.03
CA LEU A 219 -18.91 11.99 15.94
C LEU A 219 -18.48 13.43 16.31
N GLY A 220 -18.61 13.81 17.58
CA GLY A 220 -18.08 15.09 18.05
C GLY A 220 -16.56 15.21 17.91
N PHE A 221 -15.86 14.11 17.86
CA PHE A 221 -14.46 14.08 17.55
C PHE A 221 -14.18 14.39 16.07
N ALA A 222 -15.05 14.04 15.13
CA ALA A 222 -14.90 14.41 13.73
C ALA A 222 -14.76 15.94 13.56
N SER A 223 -15.42 16.73 14.42
CA SER A 223 -15.26 18.19 14.40
C SER A 223 -13.85 18.65 14.79
N VAL A 224 -13.17 17.94 15.71
CA VAL A 224 -11.77 18.25 16.05
C VAL A 224 -10.84 17.89 14.90
N ILE A 225 -11.08 16.77 14.24
CA ILE A 225 -10.33 16.38 13.03
C ILE A 225 -10.45 17.47 11.97
N LEU A 226 -11.69 17.90 11.68
CA LEU A 226 -11.95 18.95 10.69
C LEU A 226 -11.21 20.25 11.01
N ILE A 227 -11.17 20.64 12.29
CA ILE A 227 -10.41 21.84 12.71
C ILE A 227 -8.91 21.64 12.49
N ILE A 228 -8.36 20.49 12.86
CA ILE A 228 -6.92 20.20 12.67
C ILE A 228 -6.58 20.17 11.17
N VAL A 229 -7.40 19.50 10.35
CA VAL A 229 -7.22 19.48 8.89
C VAL A 229 -7.29 20.90 8.31
N ALA A 230 -8.26 21.72 8.75
CA ALA A 230 -8.37 23.11 8.31
C ALA A 230 -7.12 23.94 8.66
N ILE A 231 -6.56 23.76 9.87
CA ILE A 231 -5.33 24.45 10.28
C ILE A 231 -4.13 23.99 9.44
N ILE A 232 -4.00 22.69 9.21
CA ILE A 232 -2.91 22.14 8.36
C ILE A 232 -3.03 22.68 6.93
N SER A 233 -4.24 22.68 6.36
CA SER A 233 -4.51 23.21 5.02
C SER A 233 -4.19 24.69 4.92
N LEU A 234 -4.56 25.48 5.92
CA LEU A 234 -4.25 26.92 5.97
C LEU A 234 -2.74 27.18 6.05
N LEU A 235 -2.02 26.46 6.91
CA LEU A 235 -0.57 26.58 7.04
C LEU A 235 0.14 26.16 5.75
N SER A 236 -0.35 25.11 5.10
CA SER A 236 0.18 24.64 3.82
C SER A 236 -0.05 25.67 2.71
N ALA A 237 -1.26 26.22 2.62
CA ALA A 237 -1.60 27.28 1.66
C ALA A 237 -0.74 28.54 1.88
N ALA A 238 -0.51 28.93 3.14
CA ALA A 238 0.39 30.03 3.46
C ALA A 238 1.84 29.73 3.04
N GLY A 239 2.30 28.49 3.23
CA GLY A 239 3.63 28.04 2.77
C GLY A 239 3.78 28.11 1.25
N ILE A 240 2.78 27.62 0.50
CA ILE A 240 2.72 27.70 -0.96
C ILE A 240 2.80 29.17 -1.41
N GLY A 241 1.97 30.04 -0.82
CA GLY A 241 1.95 31.46 -1.16
C GLY A 241 3.28 32.15 -0.88
N LEU A 242 3.94 31.83 0.24
CA LEU A 242 5.27 32.38 0.57
C LEU A 242 6.35 31.88 -0.39
N ALA A 243 6.36 30.59 -0.73
CA ALA A 243 7.32 30.03 -1.67
C ALA A 243 7.18 30.67 -3.06
N ALA A 244 5.96 30.81 -3.56
CA ALA A 244 5.67 31.46 -4.84
C ALA A 244 6.02 32.96 -4.86
N LEU A 245 5.87 33.68 -3.73
CA LEU A 245 6.28 35.07 -3.61
C LEU A 245 7.80 35.25 -3.63
N VAL A 246 8.54 34.31 -3.03
CA VAL A 246 10.01 34.38 -2.97
C VAL A 246 10.64 33.90 -4.26
N ASP A 247 10.04 32.89 -4.90
CA ASP A 247 10.53 32.29 -6.15
C ASP A 247 9.42 32.28 -7.20
N GLY A 248 9.24 33.40 -7.87
CA GLY A 248 8.20 33.57 -8.90
C GLY A 248 8.36 32.65 -10.12
N CYS A 249 9.55 32.05 -10.32
CA CYS A 249 9.82 31.07 -11.37
C CYS A 249 9.67 29.63 -10.89
N GLU A 250 9.48 29.40 -9.60
CA GLU A 250 9.33 28.08 -8.94
C GLU A 250 10.45 27.07 -9.25
N LYS A 251 11.70 27.57 -9.50
CA LYS A 251 12.85 26.76 -9.96
C LYS A 251 14.08 26.84 -9.06
N THR A 252 14.03 27.63 -8.00
CA THR A 252 15.19 27.81 -7.13
C THR A 252 15.34 26.62 -6.18
N PHE A 253 16.32 25.76 -6.42
CA PHE A 253 16.61 24.54 -5.65
C PHE A 253 16.50 24.72 -4.12
N TRP A 254 17.04 25.83 -3.58
CA TRP A 254 16.99 26.09 -2.14
C TRP A 254 15.60 26.44 -1.63
N VAL A 255 14.82 27.18 -2.41
CA VAL A 255 13.42 27.52 -2.06
C VAL A 255 12.56 26.26 -2.11
N GLU A 256 12.72 25.46 -3.15
CA GLU A 256 12.06 24.15 -3.29
C GLU A 256 12.37 23.22 -2.10
N THR A 257 13.67 23.03 -1.77
CA THR A 257 14.08 22.18 -0.65
C THR A 257 13.51 22.68 0.68
N LEU A 258 13.53 23.99 0.94
CA LEU A 258 12.96 24.59 2.15
C LEU A 258 11.45 24.44 2.18
N PHE A 259 10.77 24.64 1.06
CA PHE A 259 9.33 24.48 0.93
C PHE A 259 8.90 23.05 1.22
N LEU A 260 9.51 22.06 0.56
CA LEU A 260 9.25 20.64 0.80
C LEU A 260 9.47 20.26 2.28
N SER A 261 10.57 20.76 2.86
CA SER A 261 10.91 20.52 4.27
C SER A 261 9.89 21.15 5.22
N PHE A 262 9.40 22.34 4.91
CA PHE A 262 8.34 23.02 5.68
C PHE A 262 7.02 22.24 5.62
N ILE A 263 6.55 21.88 4.42
CA ILE A 263 5.31 21.11 4.24
C ILE A 263 5.38 19.79 4.99
N TRP A 264 6.49 19.06 4.84
CA TRP A 264 6.69 17.80 5.57
C TRP A 264 6.66 17.99 7.09
N GLY A 265 7.28 19.06 7.58
CA GLY A 265 7.22 19.42 9.01
C GLY A 265 5.81 19.73 9.49
N VAL A 266 5.01 20.45 8.70
CA VAL A 266 3.60 20.75 9.00
C VAL A 266 2.75 19.49 9.06
N LEU A 267 2.91 18.59 8.09
CA LEU A 267 2.19 17.31 8.04
C LEU A 267 2.58 16.41 9.22
N PHE A 268 3.87 16.30 9.53
CA PHE A 268 4.36 15.54 10.67
C PHE A 268 3.80 16.08 12.00
N ALA A 269 3.86 17.39 12.22
CA ALA A 269 3.31 18.03 13.41
C ALA A 269 1.78 17.83 13.49
N GLY A 270 1.09 17.94 12.36
CA GLY A 270 -0.35 17.68 12.26
C GLY A 270 -0.73 16.27 12.69
N ARG A 271 -0.01 15.25 12.21
CA ARG A 271 -0.21 13.85 12.61
C ARG A 271 0.01 13.63 14.12
N LEU A 272 1.07 14.23 14.69
CA LEU A 272 1.32 14.15 16.14
C LEU A 272 0.19 14.77 16.96
N VAL A 273 -0.22 15.99 16.60
CA VAL A 273 -1.31 16.70 17.30
C VAL A 273 -2.61 15.92 17.17
N PHE A 274 -2.88 15.38 15.98
CA PHE A 274 -4.05 14.54 15.74
C PHE A 274 -4.08 13.29 16.64
N LYS A 275 -3.02 12.47 16.63
CA LYS A 275 -2.90 11.26 17.48
C LYS A 275 -3.16 11.59 18.97
N LEU A 276 -2.53 12.65 19.46
CA LEU A 276 -2.67 13.08 20.85
C LEU A 276 -4.07 13.60 21.18
N ALA A 277 -4.61 14.49 20.35
CA ALA A 277 -5.94 15.05 20.55
C ALA A 277 -7.00 13.95 20.59
N PHE A 278 -6.88 13.01 19.64
CA PHE A 278 -7.78 11.89 19.54
C PHE A 278 -7.74 10.99 20.76
N LEU A 279 -6.55 10.50 21.11
CA LEU A 279 -6.38 9.61 22.24
C LEU A 279 -6.80 10.28 23.55
N SER A 280 -6.40 11.56 23.74
CA SER A 280 -6.83 12.33 24.91
C SER A 280 -8.36 12.50 25.00
N TYR A 281 -9.02 12.69 23.86
CA TYR A 281 -10.48 12.78 23.79
C TYR A 281 -11.15 11.43 24.12
N LEU A 282 -10.63 10.32 23.55
CA LEU A 282 -11.15 8.98 23.84
C LEU A 282 -11.00 8.63 25.32
N LEU A 283 -9.84 8.91 25.93
CA LEU A 283 -9.61 8.65 27.36
C LEU A 283 -10.63 9.38 28.24
N LYS A 284 -10.97 10.63 27.93
CA LYS A 284 -12.03 11.37 28.64
C LYS A 284 -13.44 10.81 28.44
N GLY A 285 -13.63 9.99 27.42
CA GLY A 285 -14.94 9.40 27.12
C GLY A 285 -15.39 8.32 28.09
N PHE A 286 -14.47 7.69 28.84
CA PHE A 286 -14.77 6.60 29.77
C PHE A 286 -14.10 6.74 31.15
N ASP A 287 -13.31 7.80 31.39
CA ASP A 287 -12.57 8.01 32.62
C ASP A 287 -13.25 9.08 33.46
N ASP A 288 -14.29 8.69 34.23
CA ASP A 288 -14.96 9.57 35.20
C ASP A 288 -14.29 9.56 36.57
N GLU A 289 -13.39 8.60 36.90
CA GLU A 289 -12.87 8.44 38.28
C GLU A 289 -11.34 8.19 38.42
N ALA A 290 -10.58 7.95 37.35
CA ALA A 290 -9.22 7.45 37.50
C ALA A 290 -8.10 8.45 37.19
N SER A 291 -8.33 9.75 37.20
CA SER A 291 -7.21 10.69 37.28
C SER A 291 -6.63 10.68 38.70
N GLN A 292 -5.94 9.60 39.07
CA GLN A 292 -5.05 9.61 40.21
C GLN A 292 -4.08 10.76 40.01
N LYS A 293 -4.26 11.82 40.78
CA LYS A 293 -3.32 12.93 40.90
C LYS A 293 -1.98 12.37 41.35
N LEU A 294 -1.14 12.00 40.36
CA LEU A 294 0.21 11.54 40.65
C LEU A 294 1.00 12.69 41.28
N PRO A 295 1.59 12.50 42.47
CA PRO A 295 2.34 13.54 43.15
C PRO A 295 3.67 13.79 42.44
N ILE A 296 4.08 15.05 42.41
CA ILE A 296 5.43 15.58 42.18
C ILE A 296 5.68 16.13 40.77
N LYS A 297 5.53 17.45 40.70
CA LYS A 297 6.02 18.33 39.60
C LYS A 297 7.54 18.30 39.53
N GLU A 298 8.08 18.01 38.33
CA GLU A 298 9.48 18.22 38.03
C GLU A 298 9.64 19.48 37.16
N ASN A 299 10.25 20.53 37.71
CA ASN A 299 10.44 21.80 36.97
C ASN A 299 11.77 21.77 36.22
N LYS A 300 11.82 21.06 35.07
CA LYS A 300 12.99 21.02 34.16
C LYS A 300 12.63 21.58 32.78
N LYS A 301 11.91 22.68 32.73
CA LYS A 301 11.44 23.30 31.46
C LYS A 301 12.60 23.61 30.51
N GLN A 302 13.69 24.14 31.02
CA GLN A 302 14.84 24.58 30.21
C GLN A 302 15.58 23.41 29.55
N HIS A 303 15.86 22.32 30.30
CA HIS A 303 16.52 21.12 29.73
C HIS A 303 15.63 20.42 28.69
N ARG A 304 14.31 20.42 28.90
CA ARG A 304 13.34 19.86 27.94
C ARG A 304 13.27 20.69 26.66
N MET A 305 13.36 22.01 26.76
CA MET A 305 13.42 22.87 25.59
C MET A 305 14.70 22.64 24.77
N LEU A 306 15.87 22.55 25.43
CA LEU A 306 17.14 22.24 24.77
C LEU A 306 17.12 20.88 24.07
N ALA A 307 16.61 19.84 24.74
CA ALA A 307 16.48 18.49 24.18
C ALA A 307 15.52 18.48 22.97
N LEU A 308 14.38 19.19 23.06
CA LEU A 308 13.44 19.33 21.95
C LEU A 308 14.07 20.08 20.78
N THR A 309 14.76 21.18 21.05
CA THR A 309 15.46 21.94 19.99
C THR A 309 16.50 21.07 19.29
N GLY A 310 17.30 20.32 20.04
CA GLY A 310 18.27 19.37 19.48
C GLY A 310 17.60 18.30 18.61
N LEU A 311 16.50 17.69 19.11
CA LEU A 311 15.74 16.69 18.34
C LEU A 311 15.14 17.28 17.05
N LEU A 312 14.54 18.47 17.14
CA LEU A 312 13.94 19.14 15.97
C LEU A 312 15.00 19.52 14.94
N LEU A 313 16.20 19.93 15.37
CA LEU A 313 17.32 20.18 14.47
C LEU A 313 17.78 18.90 13.76
N VAL A 314 17.84 17.77 14.46
CA VAL A 314 18.21 16.49 13.85
C VAL A 314 17.13 16.03 12.85
N ILE A 315 15.86 16.01 13.26
CA ILE A 315 14.75 15.62 12.37
C ILE A 315 14.67 16.60 11.18
N GLY A 316 14.77 17.89 11.43
CA GLY A 316 14.78 18.92 10.39
C GLY A 316 15.96 18.77 9.42
N GLY A 317 17.15 18.46 9.93
CA GLY A 317 18.34 18.21 9.11
C GLY A 317 18.19 16.95 8.22
N ILE A 318 17.67 15.86 8.79
CA ILE A 318 17.38 14.63 8.01
C ILE A 318 16.34 14.92 6.93
N ASN A 319 15.24 15.57 7.29
CA ASN A 319 14.18 15.95 6.37
C ASN A 319 14.71 16.88 5.26
N PHE A 320 15.47 17.91 5.62
CA PHE A 320 16.07 18.82 4.67
C PHE A 320 17.03 18.09 3.70
N THR A 321 17.89 17.20 4.21
CA THR A 321 18.81 16.41 3.38
C THR A 321 18.04 15.49 2.43
N TYR A 322 16.98 14.83 2.91
CA TYR A 322 16.13 13.99 2.08
C TYR A 322 15.47 14.79 0.94
N ASN A 323 14.88 15.95 1.26
CA ASN A 323 14.23 16.79 0.26
C ASN A 323 15.24 17.43 -0.70
N ALA A 324 16.46 17.77 -0.25
CA ALA A 324 17.53 18.24 -1.12
C ALA A 324 17.97 17.17 -2.12
N LEU A 325 18.08 15.91 -1.67
CA LEU A 325 18.35 14.78 -2.56
C LEU A 325 17.22 14.55 -3.56
N LYS A 326 15.97 14.72 -3.12
CA LYS A 326 14.79 14.60 -3.97
C LYS A 326 14.72 15.72 -5.02
N ALA A 327 14.91 16.97 -4.62
CA ALA A 327 14.90 18.13 -5.51
C ALA A 327 16.11 18.13 -6.51
N SER A 328 17.23 17.47 -6.15
CA SER A 328 18.38 17.32 -7.05
C SER A 328 18.22 16.16 -8.05
N GLY A 329 17.30 15.24 -7.81
CA GLY A 329 16.99 14.13 -8.70
C GLY A 329 16.01 14.59 -9.76
N GLY A 330 16.48 14.86 -10.98
CA GLY A 330 15.59 15.13 -12.12
C GLY A 330 14.70 13.91 -12.42
N PRO A 331 13.60 14.09 -13.19
CA PRO A 331 12.73 12.99 -13.61
C PRO A 331 13.58 11.92 -14.30
N SER A 332 13.55 10.73 -13.74
CA SER A 332 14.41 9.66 -14.20
C SER A 332 13.85 9.03 -15.46
N LYS A 333 14.76 8.73 -16.38
CA LYS A 333 14.73 7.61 -17.33
C LYS A 333 13.47 7.43 -18.17
N ASN A 334 13.69 7.03 -19.43
CA ASN A 334 12.69 6.44 -20.32
C ASN A 334 12.04 5.21 -19.66
N LEU A 335 11.01 5.44 -18.84
CA LEU A 335 10.23 4.39 -18.22
C LEU A 335 9.43 3.63 -19.30
N SER A 336 9.46 2.31 -19.27
CA SER A 336 8.59 1.52 -20.14
C SER A 336 7.14 1.65 -19.64
N VAL A 337 6.27 2.23 -20.46
CA VAL A 337 4.83 2.29 -20.18
C VAL A 337 4.15 1.16 -20.92
N ILE A 338 3.50 0.26 -20.17
CA ILE A 338 2.92 -0.97 -20.70
C ILE A 338 1.40 -0.90 -20.49
N GLY A 339 0.64 -0.97 -21.58
CA GLY A 339 -0.82 -1.00 -21.51
C GLY A 339 -1.31 -2.37 -21.02
N HIS A 340 -1.96 -2.42 -19.85
CA HIS A 340 -2.49 -3.64 -19.24
C HIS A 340 -3.71 -4.13 -20.01
N ARG A 341 -3.61 -5.30 -20.65
CA ARG A 341 -4.61 -5.85 -21.57
C ARG A 341 -5.00 -4.87 -22.68
N GLY A 342 -4.01 -4.09 -23.15
CA GLY A 342 -4.22 -2.90 -23.97
C GLY A 342 -4.40 -1.63 -23.13
N MET A 343 -5.33 -0.76 -23.49
CA MET A 343 -5.76 0.38 -22.68
C MET A 343 -7.25 0.23 -22.35
N VAL A 344 -7.53 -0.45 -21.23
CA VAL A 344 -8.89 -0.87 -20.82
C VAL A 344 -9.83 0.32 -20.55
N SER A 345 -9.28 1.50 -20.30
CA SER A 345 -10.07 2.74 -20.20
C SER A 345 -10.71 3.20 -21.51
N GLN A 346 -10.27 2.66 -22.68
CA GLN A 346 -10.72 3.08 -23.99
C GLN A 346 -11.22 1.91 -24.88
N GLY A 347 -11.26 0.68 -24.33
CA GLY A 347 -11.72 -0.49 -25.06
C GLY A 347 -12.00 -1.66 -24.11
N VAL A 348 -12.53 -2.75 -24.64
CA VAL A 348 -12.63 -4.01 -23.89
C VAL A 348 -11.23 -4.56 -23.67
N GLU A 349 -10.94 -5.09 -22.49
CA GLU A 349 -9.67 -5.75 -22.21
C GLU A 349 -9.34 -6.80 -23.28
N ASN A 350 -8.06 -6.94 -23.62
CA ASN A 350 -7.59 -7.95 -24.59
C ASN A 350 -8.25 -7.88 -25.97
N SER A 351 -8.66 -6.67 -26.40
CA SER A 351 -9.28 -6.42 -27.71
C SER A 351 -8.38 -5.62 -28.67
N LEU A 352 -8.73 -5.63 -29.96
CA LEU A 352 -8.02 -4.81 -30.95
C LEU A 352 -8.16 -3.31 -30.68
N GLU A 353 -9.31 -2.88 -30.15
CA GLU A 353 -9.59 -1.48 -29.82
C GLU A 353 -8.72 -1.01 -28.64
N SER A 354 -8.58 -1.84 -27.58
CA SER A 354 -7.70 -1.51 -26.45
C SER A 354 -6.23 -1.50 -26.84
N LEU A 355 -5.81 -2.41 -27.74
CA LEU A 355 -4.46 -2.42 -28.32
C LEU A 355 -4.18 -1.14 -29.12
N GLU A 356 -5.11 -0.76 -30.00
CA GLU A 356 -4.98 0.45 -30.81
C GLU A 356 -4.92 1.71 -29.93
N ALA A 357 -5.74 1.76 -28.88
CA ALA A 357 -5.73 2.84 -27.92
C ALA A 357 -4.38 2.94 -27.16
N ALA A 358 -3.80 1.81 -26.75
CA ALA A 358 -2.49 1.77 -26.10
C ALA A 358 -1.39 2.26 -27.05
N ALA A 359 -1.41 1.82 -28.31
CA ALA A 359 -0.46 2.27 -29.34
C ALA A 359 -0.56 3.79 -29.59
N LYS A 360 -1.79 4.33 -29.74
CA LYS A 360 -2.03 5.78 -29.91
C LYS A 360 -1.59 6.60 -28.70
N ALA A 361 -1.71 6.03 -27.50
CA ALA A 361 -1.27 6.68 -26.26
C ALA A 361 0.26 6.65 -26.06
N GLY A 362 1.02 6.02 -26.97
CA GLY A 362 2.48 5.93 -26.91
C GLY A 362 2.99 4.90 -25.91
N ALA A 363 2.27 3.79 -25.72
CA ALA A 363 2.76 2.66 -24.94
C ALA A 363 4.05 2.09 -25.54
N THR A 364 4.98 1.67 -24.69
CA THR A 364 6.20 0.95 -25.09
C THR A 364 5.86 -0.48 -25.48
N TYR A 365 4.95 -1.10 -24.74
CA TYR A 365 4.38 -2.42 -24.99
C TYR A 365 2.89 -2.39 -24.71
N SER A 366 2.13 -3.29 -25.35
CA SER A 366 0.80 -3.68 -24.93
C SER A 366 0.87 -5.06 -24.29
N GLU A 367 0.43 -5.17 -23.08
CA GLU A 367 0.29 -6.47 -22.41
C GLU A 367 -1.01 -7.12 -22.87
N LEU A 368 -1.01 -8.46 -22.94
CA LEU A 368 -2.17 -9.30 -23.22
C LEU A 368 -2.02 -10.67 -22.58
N ASP A 369 -3.16 -11.28 -22.30
CA ASP A 369 -3.26 -12.66 -21.78
C ASP A 369 -3.64 -13.62 -22.90
N ILE A 370 -3.07 -14.83 -22.91
CA ILE A 370 -3.44 -15.89 -23.85
C ILE A 370 -3.71 -17.21 -23.14
N ILE A 371 -4.75 -17.91 -23.62
CA ILE A 371 -5.20 -19.22 -23.13
C ILE A 371 -5.28 -20.18 -24.30
N LEU A 372 -4.87 -21.44 -24.12
CA LEU A 372 -4.95 -22.48 -25.15
C LEU A 372 -6.36 -23.06 -25.22
N SER A 373 -6.96 -23.08 -26.43
CA SER A 373 -8.21 -23.78 -26.69
C SER A 373 -8.02 -25.29 -26.74
N LYS A 374 -9.11 -26.04 -26.69
CA LYS A 374 -9.10 -27.52 -26.73
C LYS A 374 -8.40 -28.09 -27.97
N ASP A 375 -8.44 -27.38 -29.10
CA ASP A 375 -7.84 -27.77 -30.39
C ASP A 375 -6.47 -27.16 -30.63
N GLY A 376 -5.87 -26.51 -29.61
CA GLY A 376 -4.48 -26.05 -29.66
C GLY A 376 -4.26 -24.66 -30.26
N HIS A 377 -5.28 -23.81 -30.31
CA HIS A 377 -5.17 -22.41 -30.73
C HIS A 377 -5.05 -21.48 -29.52
N PHE A 378 -4.19 -20.47 -29.59
CA PHE A 378 -4.07 -19.45 -28.54
C PHE A 378 -5.14 -18.37 -28.73
N ILE A 379 -6.01 -18.23 -27.72
CA ILE A 379 -7.10 -17.27 -27.67
C ILE A 379 -6.71 -16.11 -26.74
N VAL A 380 -6.97 -14.88 -27.15
CA VAL A 380 -6.63 -13.69 -26.35
C VAL A 380 -7.73 -13.44 -25.30
N SER A 381 -7.47 -13.81 -24.06
CA SER A 381 -8.40 -13.65 -22.92
C SER A 381 -7.68 -13.81 -21.59
N HIS A 382 -8.10 -13.03 -20.60
CA HIS A 382 -7.61 -13.20 -19.23
C HIS A 382 -8.26 -14.38 -18.51
N ASP A 383 -9.59 -14.50 -18.64
CA ASP A 383 -10.37 -15.55 -17.96
C ASP A 383 -10.53 -16.76 -18.89
N ASP A 384 -10.34 -17.97 -18.38
CA ASP A 384 -10.69 -19.19 -19.10
C ASP A 384 -12.22 -19.31 -19.27
N ASN A 385 -13.01 -18.80 -18.33
CA ASN A 385 -14.46 -18.74 -18.45
C ASN A 385 -14.94 -17.37 -18.96
N LEU A 386 -15.55 -17.35 -20.13
CA LEU A 386 -15.99 -16.15 -20.84
C LEU A 386 -17.23 -15.46 -20.26
N LYS A 387 -17.82 -15.96 -19.17
CA LYS A 387 -19.09 -15.44 -18.62
C LYS A 387 -19.04 -13.95 -18.28
N ARG A 388 -17.91 -13.45 -17.80
CA ARG A 388 -17.76 -12.05 -17.39
C ARG A 388 -17.91 -11.08 -18.56
N LEU A 389 -17.31 -11.41 -19.70
CA LEU A 389 -17.29 -10.54 -20.88
C LEU A 389 -18.43 -10.83 -21.88
N THR A 390 -18.89 -12.09 -21.98
CA THR A 390 -19.91 -12.49 -22.97
C THR A 390 -21.31 -12.70 -22.37
N GLY A 391 -21.41 -12.86 -21.04
CA GLY A 391 -22.64 -13.33 -20.36
C GLY A 391 -22.90 -14.82 -20.50
N LYS A 392 -22.12 -15.56 -21.30
CA LYS A 392 -22.28 -16.99 -21.55
C LYS A 392 -21.25 -17.80 -20.76
N ASN A 393 -21.68 -18.90 -20.15
CA ASN A 393 -20.79 -19.82 -19.43
C ASN A 393 -20.07 -20.76 -20.39
N ILE A 394 -19.01 -20.28 -21.01
CA ILE A 394 -18.18 -20.99 -21.99
C ILE A 394 -16.75 -20.99 -21.47
N THR A 395 -16.06 -22.13 -21.52
CA THR A 395 -14.69 -22.33 -21.05
C THR A 395 -13.75 -22.51 -22.25
N ILE A 396 -12.79 -21.64 -22.44
CA ILE A 396 -11.86 -21.62 -23.60
C ILE A 396 -11.11 -22.95 -23.72
N SER A 397 -10.47 -23.39 -22.63
CA SER A 397 -9.68 -24.63 -22.60
C SER A 397 -10.48 -25.91 -22.91
N GLN A 398 -11.82 -25.84 -22.94
CA GLN A 398 -12.73 -26.93 -23.25
C GLN A 398 -13.45 -26.75 -24.59
N SER A 399 -13.25 -25.63 -25.29
CA SER A 399 -13.94 -25.26 -26.53
C SER A 399 -13.02 -25.34 -27.74
N GLN A 400 -13.58 -25.60 -28.93
CA GLN A 400 -12.88 -25.45 -30.18
C GLN A 400 -12.74 -23.95 -30.49
N ALA A 401 -11.63 -23.53 -31.06
CA ALA A 401 -11.40 -22.12 -31.39
C ALA A 401 -12.48 -21.54 -32.32
N GLU A 402 -12.93 -22.30 -33.31
CA GLU A 402 -13.96 -21.87 -34.27
C GLU A 402 -15.31 -21.56 -33.61
N ASP A 403 -15.64 -22.22 -32.49
CA ASP A 403 -16.90 -22.02 -31.76
C ASP A 403 -16.91 -20.73 -30.93
N ILE A 404 -15.74 -20.21 -30.58
CA ILE A 404 -15.60 -19.09 -29.63
C ILE A 404 -15.03 -17.83 -30.26
N LEU A 405 -14.22 -17.94 -31.30
CA LEU A 405 -13.70 -16.77 -32.02
C LEU A 405 -14.85 -15.96 -32.63
N GLY A 406 -14.75 -14.64 -32.53
CA GLY A 406 -15.81 -13.73 -32.99
C GLY A 406 -16.98 -13.56 -32.00
N LEU A 407 -16.99 -14.25 -30.84
CA LEU A 407 -17.98 -13.99 -29.81
C LEU A 407 -17.90 -12.55 -29.34
N LYS A 408 -19.06 -11.89 -29.24
CA LYS A 408 -19.18 -10.52 -28.76
C LYS A 408 -18.82 -10.44 -27.29
N ILE A 409 -17.88 -9.56 -26.95
CA ILE A 409 -17.44 -9.24 -25.58
C ILE A 409 -17.79 -7.80 -25.22
N LYS A 410 -18.10 -7.55 -23.94
CA LYS A 410 -18.52 -6.23 -23.45
C LYS A 410 -17.88 -5.92 -22.11
N GLN A 411 -17.41 -4.69 -21.96
CA GLN A 411 -16.87 -4.20 -20.69
C GLN A 411 -16.94 -2.67 -20.65
N ASN A 412 -17.36 -2.10 -19.53
CA ASN A 412 -17.35 -0.65 -19.26
C ASN A 412 -18.01 0.22 -20.36
N GLY A 413 -19.06 -0.28 -21.01
CA GLY A 413 -19.75 0.41 -22.10
C GLY A 413 -19.12 0.24 -23.48
N HIS A 414 -17.98 -0.45 -23.58
CA HIS A 414 -17.33 -0.84 -24.83
C HIS A 414 -17.77 -2.22 -25.29
N GLU A 415 -17.73 -2.46 -26.58
CA GLU A 415 -18.00 -3.74 -27.21
C GLU A 415 -16.88 -4.10 -28.19
N SER A 416 -16.54 -5.38 -28.26
CA SER A 416 -15.56 -5.95 -29.19
C SER A 416 -15.86 -7.42 -29.46
N HIS A 417 -14.91 -8.16 -30.01
CA HIS A 417 -15.01 -9.58 -30.29
C HIS A 417 -13.80 -10.34 -29.76
N LEU A 418 -14.02 -11.58 -29.34
CA LEU A 418 -12.95 -12.49 -28.96
C LEU A 418 -12.12 -12.87 -30.19
N ILE A 419 -10.79 -12.80 -30.07
CA ILE A 419 -9.87 -12.94 -31.19
C ILE A 419 -8.75 -13.95 -30.91
N SER A 420 -8.08 -14.39 -31.98
CA SER A 420 -6.89 -15.23 -31.91
C SER A 420 -5.63 -14.43 -31.55
N PHE A 421 -4.62 -15.12 -31.04
CA PHE A 421 -3.31 -14.53 -30.80
C PHE A 421 -2.65 -14.04 -32.09
N GLU A 422 -2.83 -14.80 -33.18
CA GLU A 422 -2.33 -14.46 -34.51
C GLU A 422 -2.88 -13.13 -35.01
N ASP A 423 -4.19 -12.91 -34.89
CA ASP A 423 -4.83 -11.65 -35.31
C ASP A 423 -4.37 -10.47 -34.47
N TYR A 424 -4.21 -10.69 -33.13
CA TYR A 424 -3.70 -9.67 -32.23
C TYR A 424 -2.26 -9.27 -32.60
N VAL A 425 -1.38 -10.24 -32.88
CA VAL A 425 0.00 -9.99 -33.33
C VAL A 425 0.03 -9.28 -34.69
N ALA A 426 -0.82 -9.69 -35.62
CA ALA A 426 -0.92 -9.02 -36.92
C ALA A 426 -1.28 -7.54 -36.77
N LYS A 427 -2.27 -7.23 -35.91
CA LYS A 427 -2.66 -5.85 -35.61
C LYS A 427 -1.56 -5.07 -34.87
N ALA A 428 -0.87 -5.69 -33.91
CA ALA A 428 0.25 -5.06 -33.20
C ALA A 428 1.37 -4.66 -34.15
N LYS A 429 1.72 -5.52 -35.12
CA LYS A 429 2.70 -5.22 -36.19
C LYS A 429 2.26 -4.05 -37.05
N GLN A 430 0.99 -3.99 -37.47
CA GLN A 430 0.44 -2.86 -38.23
C GLN A 430 0.56 -1.53 -37.45
N LEU A 431 0.36 -1.56 -36.15
CA LEU A 431 0.46 -0.39 -35.25
C LEU A 431 1.90 -0.06 -34.86
N GLY A 432 2.88 -0.92 -35.16
CA GLY A 432 4.28 -0.75 -34.78
C GLY A 432 4.52 -0.86 -33.27
N ILE A 433 3.60 -1.48 -32.50
CA ILE A 433 3.72 -1.69 -31.05
C ILE A 433 4.21 -3.11 -30.73
N LYS A 434 5.09 -3.24 -29.74
CA LYS A 434 5.54 -4.53 -29.23
C LYS A 434 4.58 -5.05 -28.17
N LEU A 435 4.60 -6.37 -27.95
CA LEU A 435 3.72 -7.03 -26.99
C LEU A 435 4.51 -7.57 -25.79
N LEU A 436 3.84 -7.59 -24.62
CA LEU A 436 4.16 -8.37 -23.45
C LEU A 436 3.08 -9.46 -23.32
N VAL A 437 3.43 -10.70 -23.64
CA VAL A 437 2.47 -11.81 -23.71
C VAL A 437 2.46 -12.57 -22.39
N GLU A 438 1.32 -12.62 -21.69
CA GLU A 438 1.16 -13.46 -20.51
C GLU A 438 0.54 -14.81 -20.85
N LEU A 439 1.29 -15.89 -20.56
CA LEU A 439 0.81 -17.26 -20.65
C LEU A 439 -0.04 -17.60 -19.43
N LYS A 440 -1.30 -18.00 -19.64
CA LYS A 440 -2.27 -18.39 -18.61
C LYS A 440 -2.55 -19.89 -18.67
N PRO A 441 -1.70 -20.75 -18.11
CA PRO A 441 -2.00 -22.17 -18.03
C PRO A 441 -3.22 -22.41 -17.14
N THR A 442 -4.15 -23.25 -17.60
CA THR A 442 -5.41 -23.61 -16.91
C THR A 442 -5.34 -24.95 -16.19
N GLY A 443 -4.27 -25.73 -16.47
CA GLY A 443 -4.09 -27.10 -15.99
C GLY A 443 -4.70 -28.16 -16.92
N ASN A 444 -5.24 -27.75 -18.08
CA ASN A 444 -5.80 -28.65 -19.10
C ASN A 444 -4.92 -28.77 -20.34
N GLU A 445 -3.75 -28.14 -20.34
CA GLU A 445 -2.83 -28.08 -21.46
C GLU A 445 -2.16 -29.42 -21.72
N PRO A 446 -1.82 -29.73 -23.00
CA PRO A 446 -1.02 -30.89 -23.33
C PRO A 446 0.44 -30.73 -22.87
N ASP A 447 1.17 -31.85 -22.69
CA ASP A 447 2.56 -31.87 -22.21
C ASP A 447 3.54 -31.01 -23.01
N ASN A 448 3.20 -30.73 -24.29
CA ASN A 448 3.99 -29.90 -25.20
C ASN A 448 3.50 -28.45 -25.30
N TYR A 449 2.71 -27.95 -24.35
CA TYR A 449 2.12 -26.61 -24.35
C TYR A 449 3.15 -25.50 -24.62
N GLU A 450 4.25 -25.49 -23.88
CA GLU A 450 5.28 -24.45 -24.04
C GLU A 450 6.02 -24.58 -25.38
N GLN A 451 6.16 -25.81 -25.91
CA GLN A 451 6.73 -25.99 -27.25
C GLN A 451 5.79 -25.42 -28.33
N LEU A 452 4.48 -25.66 -28.23
CA LEU A 452 3.47 -25.08 -29.13
C LEU A 452 3.55 -23.55 -29.12
N PHE A 453 3.70 -22.95 -27.95
CA PHE A 453 3.84 -21.50 -27.82
C PHE A 453 5.14 -21.00 -28.46
N VAL A 454 6.27 -21.61 -28.18
CA VAL A 454 7.57 -21.22 -28.74
C VAL A 454 7.55 -21.34 -30.28
N ASP A 455 6.97 -22.40 -30.81
CA ASP A 455 6.84 -22.60 -32.25
C ASP A 455 5.94 -21.52 -32.87
N LYS A 456 4.83 -21.16 -32.20
CA LYS A 456 3.95 -20.06 -32.64
C LYS A 456 4.66 -18.70 -32.63
N MET A 457 5.47 -18.39 -31.64
CA MET A 457 6.27 -17.16 -31.59
C MET A 457 7.28 -17.08 -32.72
N LYS A 458 7.88 -18.23 -33.10
CA LYS A 458 8.80 -18.33 -34.25
C LYS A 458 8.06 -18.19 -35.58
N GLU A 459 6.92 -18.88 -35.75
CA GLU A 459 6.05 -18.77 -36.91
C GLU A 459 5.64 -17.31 -37.16
N LEU A 460 5.26 -16.62 -36.12
CA LEU A 460 4.90 -15.21 -36.17
C LEU A 460 6.11 -14.26 -36.25
N HIS A 461 7.33 -14.75 -36.24
CA HIS A 461 8.58 -13.95 -36.30
C HIS A 461 8.65 -12.86 -35.21
N VAL A 462 8.26 -13.20 -33.96
CA VAL A 462 8.24 -12.26 -32.83
C VAL A 462 9.02 -12.74 -31.60
N ALA A 463 9.60 -13.93 -31.63
CA ALA A 463 10.27 -14.57 -30.49
C ALA A 463 11.38 -13.73 -29.86
N SER A 464 12.17 -12.97 -30.65
CA SER A 464 13.27 -12.13 -30.13
C SER A 464 12.85 -10.68 -29.84
N SER A 465 11.63 -10.27 -30.18
CA SER A 465 11.19 -8.87 -30.11
C SER A 465 10.12 -8.60 -29.07
N TYR A 466 9.33 -9.61 -28.70
CA TYR A 466 8.28 -9.51 -27.69
C TYR A 466 8.77 -10.04 -26.35
N LEU A 467 8.16 -9.53 -25.28
CA LEU A 467 8.36 -10.03 -23.92
C LEU A 467 7.32 -11.11 -23.64
N VAL A 468 7.68 -12.10 -22.85
CA VAL A 468 6.78 -13.19 -22.46
C VAL A 468 6.82 -13.35 -20.94
N MET A 469 5.67 -13.50 -20.32
CA MET A 469 5.59 -13.74 -18.87
C MET A 469 4.54 -14.79 -18.52
N SER A 470 4.62 -15.32 -17.32
CA SER A 470 3.59 -16.16 -16.73
C SER A 470 3.64 -16.07 -15.21
N SER A 471 2.49 -16.23 -14.56
CA SER A 471 2.40 -16.46 -13.11
C SER A 471 2.84 -17.87 -12.73
N ASP A 472 2.78 -18.85 -13.65
CA ASP A 472 3.37 -20.18 -13.45
C ASP A 472 4.87 -20.16 -13.77
N LEU A 473 5.68 -20.19 -12.71
CA LEU A 473 7.14 -20.19 -12.82
C LEU A 473 7.67 -21.37 -13.64
N LYS A 474 7.06 -22.55 -13.57
CA LYS A 474 7.51 -23.75 -14.33
C LYS A 474 7.33 -23.54 -15.82
N THR A 475 6.18 -23.03 -16.23
CA THR A 475 5.86 -22.69 -17.62
C THR A 475 6.88 -21.70 -18.18
N ILE A 476 7.12 -20.59 -17.51
CA ILE A 476 8.02 -19.56 -18.06
C ILE A 476 9.50 -20.01 -18.07
N GLU A 477 9.95 -20.78 -17.09
CA GLU A 477 11.29 -21.37 -17.10
C GLU A 477 11.44 -22.43 -18.20
N LYS A 478 10.38 -23.16 -18.56
CA LYS A 478 10.38 -24.12 -19.66
C LYS A 478 10.43 -23.40 -21.00
N VAL A 479 9.66 -22.34 -21.20
CA VAL A 479 9.75 -21.45 -22.38
C VAL A 479 11.18 -20.95 -22.57
N LYS A 480 11.81 -20.42 -21.52
CA LYS A 480 13.21 -19.94 -21.57
C LYS A 480 14.22 -21.01 -21.93
N ARG A 481 14.00 -22.25 -21.46
CA ARG A 481 14.87 -23.39 -21.84
C ARG A 481 14.70 -23.83 -23.29
N LEU A 482 13.47 -23.75 -23.83
CA LEU A 482 13.16 -24.12 -25.22
C LEU A 482 13.70 -23.11 -26.21
N ASP A 483 13.68 -21.83 -25.87
CA ASP A 483 14.28 -20.78 -26.70
C ASP A 483 14.84 -19.64 -25.83
N SER A 484 16.17 -19.59 -25.72
CA SER A 484 16.87 -18.57 -24.93
C SER A 484 16.77 -17.15 -25.52
N ALA A 485 16.38 -16.98 -26.78
CA ALA A 485 16.16 -15.68 -27.41
C ALA A 485 14.89 -14.98 -26.91
N ILE A 486 13.92 -15.74 -26.38
CA ILE A 486 12.71 -15.18 -25.79
C ILE A 486 13.07 -14.52 -24.46
N GLN A 487 12.76 -13.23 -24.33
CA GLN A 487 12.86 -12.52 -23.05
C GLN A 487 11.70 -12.91 -22.16
N SER A 488 12.00 -13.68 -21.12
CA SER A 488 11.01 -14.31 -20.25
C SER A 488 10.94 -13.64 -18.88
N GLY A 489 9.75 -13.48 -18.32
CA GLY A 489 9.49 -12.88 -17.02
C GLY A 489 8.57 -13.68 -16.14
N HIS A 490 8.74 -13.53 -14.83
CA HIS A 490 7.82 -14.11 -13.84
C HIS A 490 6.85 -13.04 -13.34
N THR A 491 5.54 -13.29 -13.52
CA THR A 491 4.47 -12.46 -12.97
C THR A 491 4.22 -12.84 -11.53
N ILE A 492 4.35 -11.88 -10.61
CA ILE A 492 4.32 -12.11 -9.16
C ILE A 492 3.23 -11.26 -8.54
N SER A 493 2.13 -11.87 -8.10
CA SER A 493 1.02 -11.19 -7.42
C SER A 493 1.34 -10.85 -5.96
N PHE A 494 2.18 -11.67 -5.31
CA PHE A 494 2.62 -11.44 -3.94
C PHE A 494 4.06 -11.91 -3.77
N GLN A 495 4.89 -11.06 -3.17
CA GLN A 495 6.31 -11.35 -2.89
C GLN A 495 6.69 -10.83 -1.52
N LEU A 496 7.22 -11.72 -0.70
CA LEU A 496 7.87 -11.39 0.56
C LEU A 496 9.26 -12.03 0.58
N GLY A 497 10.30 -11.23 0.81
CA GLY A 497 11.69 -11.70 0.75
C GLY A 497 12.30 -11.56 -0.65
N ASP A 498 13.28 -12.42 -0.98
CA ASP A 498 13.99 -12.36 -2.25
C ASP A 498 13.29 -13.15 -3.36
N PHE A 499 13.66 -12.88 -4.62
CA PHE A 499 13.12 -13.61 -5.76
C PHE A 499 13.47 -15.09 -5.71
N THR A 500 12.49 -15.95 -6.03
CA THR A 500 12.62 -17.41 -5.95
C THR A 500 13.37 -18.01 -7.13
N SER A 501 13.37 -17.35 -8.29
CA SER A 501 14.06 -17.83 -9.49
C SER A 501 14.94 -16.74 -10.08
N GLN A 502 16.12 -17.17 -10.55
CA GLN A 502 17.08 -16.35 -11.30
C GLN A 502 17.12 -16.72 -12.80
N LYS A 503 16.24 -17.61 -13.26
CA LYS A 503 16.25 -18.14 -14.64
C LYS A 503 15.42 -17.33 -15.62
N VAL A 504 14.80 -16.25 -15.16
CA VAL A 504 14.02 -15.31 -15.98
C VAL A 504 14.83 -14.04 -16.28
N ASP A 505 14.45 -13.28 -17.29
CA ASP A 505 15.10 -12.04 -17.68
C ASP A 505 14.53 -10.80 -16.97
N PHE A 506 13.27 -10.89 -16.50
CA PHE A 506 12.61 -9.82 -15.78
C PHE A 506 11.57 -10.36 -14.78
N TYR A 507 11.13 -9.48 -13.89
CA TYR A 507 10.00 -9.72 -12.98
C TYR A 507 8.90 -8.69 -13.26
N ALA A 508 7.64 -9.16 -13.31
CA ALA A 508 6.46 -8.32 -13.28
C ALA A 508 5.81 -8.47 -11.89
N ILE A 509 6.02 -7.49 -11.01
CA ILE A 509 5.63 -7.59 -9.60
C ILE A 509 4.45 -6.67 -9.29
N GLU A 510 3.54 -7.14 -8.45
CA GLU A 510 2.42 -6.32 -7.97
C GLU A 510 2.91 -5.22 -7.02
N ASP A 511 2.26 -4.04 -7.07
CA ASP A 511 2.60 -2.82 -6.33
C ASP A 511 2.84 -3.05 -4.82
N PHE A 512 1.97 -3.81 -4.15
CA PHE A 512 2.10 -4.13 -2.72
C PHE A 512 3.42 -4.82 -2.37
N SER A 513 3.95 -5.59 -3.29
CA SER A 513 5.16 -6.40 -3.12
C SER A 513 6.45 -5.67 -3.51
N TYR A 514 6.32 -4.55 -4.24
CA TYR A 514 7.47 -3.77 -4.70
C TYR A 514 8.18 -3.05 -3.55
N ASN A 515 9.49 -3.07 -3.58
CA ASN A 515 10.34 -2.16 -2.81
C ASN A 515 11.69 -1.95 -3.51
N GLU A 516 12.33 -0.80 -3.22
CA GLU A 516 13.61 -0.41 -3.83
C GLU A 516 14.75 -1.43 -3.61
N LEU A 517 14.71 -2.21 -2.53
CA LEU A 517 15.72 -3.24 -2.29
C LEU A 517 15.58 -4.40 -3.26
N LEU A 518 14.34 -4.82 -3.56
CA LEU A 518 14.06 -5.84 -4.57
C LEU A 518 14.47 -5.37 -5.97
N ALA A 519 14.14 -4.11 -6.33
CA ALA A 519 14.53 -3.54 -7.61
C ALA A 519 16.06 -3.54 -7.77
N ARG A 520 16.79 -3.06 -6.77
CA ARG A 520 18.27 -3.09 -6.79
C ARG A 520 18.83 -4.51 -6.91
N LYS A 521 18.24 -5.49 -6.22
CA LYS A 521 18.66 -6.90 -6.33
C LYS A 521 18.40 -7.48 -7.70
N ALA A 522 17.25 -7.15 -8.33
CA ALA A 522 16.96 -7.51 -9.71
C ALA A 522 18.04 -6.96 -10.64
N HIS A 523 18.33 -5.66 -10.56
CA HIS A 523 19.35 -5.00 -11.38
C HIS A 523 20.77 -5.55 -11.14
N GLN A 524 21.15 -5.84 -9.89
CA GLN A 524 22.45 -6.49 -9.58
C GLN A 524 22.61 -7.86 -10.25
N ASN A 525 21.50 -8.54 -10.54
CA ASN A 525 21.46 -9.79 -11.27
C ASN A 525 21.18 -9.61 -12.78
N GLY A 526 21.25 -8.38 -13.30
CA GLY A 526 20.99 -8.06 -14.70
C GLY A 526 19.53 -8.25 -15.13
N LYS A 527 18.58 -8.23 -14.19
CA LYS A 527 17.15 -8.41 -14.45
C LYS A 527 16.43 -7.08 -14.43
N LYS A 528 15.37 -6.96 -15.24
CA LYS A 528 14.45 -5.83 -15.18
C LYS A 528 13.31 -6.09 -14.20
N ILE A 529 12.67 -5.02 -13.74
CA ILE A 529 11.50 -5.08 -12.88
C ILE A 529 10.41 -4.14 -13.40
N TYR A 530 9.23 -4.71 -13.67
CA TYR A 530 8.01 -4.00 -14.04
C TYR A 530 7.00 -4.09 -12.91
N VAL A 531 6.23 -3.02 -12.68
CA VAL A 531 5.25 -3.00 -11.57
C VAL A 531 3.84 -2.88 -12.13
N TRP A 532 2.90 -3.66 -11.57
CA TRP A 532 1.50 -3.72 -11.97
C TRP A 532 0.55 -3.74 -10.76
N THR A 533 -0.74 -3.33 -10.81
CA THR A 533 -1.32 -2.50 -11.87
C THR A 533 -1.36 -1.06 -11.36
N ILE A 534 -0.68 -0.14 -12.03
CA ILE A 534 -0.46 1.23 -11.57
C ILE A 534 -1.45 2.16 -12.25
N ASN A 535 -2.50 2.55 -11.55
CA ASN A 535 -3.64 3.27 -12.11
C ASN A 535 -3.92 4.63 -11.46
N SER A 536 -3.48 4.86 -10.22
CA SER A 536 -3.67 6.15 -9.57
C SER A 536 -2.59 7.16 -9.98
N ARG A 537 -2.92 8.44 -9.97
CA ARG A 537 -1.95 9.51 -10.25
C ARG A 537 -0.76 9.42 -9.30
N ASP A 538 -1.01 9.26 -8.01
CA ASP A 538 0.01 9.22 -6.97
C ASP A 538 0.98 8.05 -7.14
N ASP A 539 0.46 6.87 -7.51
CA ASP A 539 1.30 5.71 -7.77
C ASP A 539 2.13 5.92 -9.04
N ILE A 540 1.55 6.50 -10.10
CA ILE A 540 2.27 6.84 -11.33
C ILE A 540 3.44 7.77 -11.01
N GLU A 541 3.21 8.88 -10.30
CA GLU A 541 4.24 9.83 -9.91
C GLU A 541 5.31 9.16 -9.04
N ARG A 542 4.90 8.35 -8.06
CA ARG A 542 5.83 7.59 -7.21
C ARG A 542 6.74 6.68 -8.04
N TYR A 543 6.20 5.91 -8.98
CA TYR A 543 7.00 4.99 -9.78
C TYR A 543 7.89 5.66 -10.81
N LEU A 544 7.55 6.86 -11.28
CA LEU A 544 8.43 7.68 -12.10
C LEU A 544 9.71 8.10 -11.34
N GLU A 545 9.68 8.14 -10.01
CA GLU A 545 10.82 8.48 -9.15
C GLU A 545 11.59 7.24 -8.61
N THR A 546 11.12 6.01 -8.88
CA THR A 546 11.74 4.76 -8.36
C THR A 546 12.74 4.14 -9.33
N SER A 547 13.40 3.05 -8.89
CA SER A 547 14.32 2.26 -9.74
C SER A 547 13.60 1.25 -10.64
N THR A 548 12.25 1.31 -10.78
CA THR A 548 11.52 0.41 -11.69
C THR A 548 11.89 0.65 -13.15
N ASP A 549 11.87 -0.39 -13.99
CA ASP A 549 12.12 -0.28 -15.43
C ASP A 549 10.86 0.03 -16.23
N GLY A 550 9.68 -0.12 -15.61
CA GLY A 550 8.41 0.23 -16.24
C GLY A 550 7.19 -0.06 -15.38
N VAL A 551 6.07 0.47 -15.82
CA VAL A 551 4.75 0.28 -15.18
C VAL A 551 3.76 -0.33 -16.15
N ILE A 552 2.93 -1.25 -15.65
CA ILE A 552 1.79 -1.84 -16.35
C ILE A 552 0.53 -1.15 -15.82
N THR A 553 -0.28 -0.57 -16.72
CA THR A 553 -1.38 0.33 -16.35
C THR A 553 -2.59 0.22 -17.30
N ASP A 554 -3.79 0.42 -16.75
CA ASP A 554 -5.03 0.59 -17.53
C ASP A 554 -5.15 1.97 -18.18
N TYR A 555 -4.27 2.95 -17.80
CA TYR A 555 -4.35 4.37 -18.16
C TYR A 555 -3.06 4.90 -18.79
N THR A 556 -2.61 4.31 -19.88
CA THR A 556 -1.36 4.67 -20.56
C THR A 556 -1.24 6.17 -20.87
N THR A 557 -2.34 6.81 -21.32
CA THR A 557 -2.39 8.26 -21.59
C THR A 557 -2.06 9.08 -20.34
N SER A 558 -2.58 8.65 -19.17
CA SER A 558 -2.32 9.36 -17.90
C SER A 558 -0.85 9.29 -17.51
N VAL A 559 -0.20 8.13 -17.66
CA VAL A 559 1.24 8.00 -17.38
C VAL A 559 2.05 8.93 -18.27
N ARG A 560 1.79 8.94 -19.58
CA ARG A 560 2.51 9.82 -20.54
C ARG A 560 2.25 11.30 -20.29
N LYS A 561 1.04 11.64 -19.87
CA LYS A 561 0.69 13.02 -19.48
C LYS A 561 1.46 13.44 -18.23
N ILE A 562 1.43 12.63 -17.17
CA ILE A 562 2.14 12.90 -15.91
C ILE A 562 3.66 12.97 -16.13
N GLU A 563 4.23 12.07 -16.92
CA GLU A 563 5.64 12.09 -17.30
C GLU A 563 6.05 13.43 -17.94
N LYS A 564 5.19 13.98 -18.82
CA LYS A 564 5.41 15.30 -19.44
C LYS A 564 5.22 16.45 -18.44
N GLU A 565 4.23 16.35 -17.57
CA GLU A 565 3.97 17.34 -16.54
C GLU A 565 5.15 17.43 -15.57
N LEU A 566 5.69 16.30 -15.13
CA LEU A 566 6.87 16.24 -14.25
C LEU A 566 8.16 16.73 -14.93
N ALA A 567 8.24 16.61 -16.26
CA ALA A 567 9.37 17.13 -17.02
C ALA A 567 9.27 18.65 -17.32
N ALA A 568 8.08 19.23 -17.20
CA ALA A 568 7.75 20.58 -17.66
C ALA A 568 7.72 21.66 -16.56
N ASP A 569 8.25 21.47 -15.39
CA ASP A 569 8.24 22.36 -14.21
C ASP A 569 7.03 22.19 -13.28
N ASP A 570 7.30 21.57 -12.15
CA ASP A 570 6.32 21.46 -11.07
C ASP A 570 6.14 22.77 -10.30
N SER A 571 4.89 23.17 -10.12
CA SER A 571 4.58 24.24 -9.18
C SER A 571 4.68 23.77 -7.72
N TYR A 572 4.85 24.69 -6.78
CA TYR A 572 4.82 24.38 -5.34
C TYR A 572 3.49 23.75 -4.90
N LEU A 573 2.40 24.02 -5.63
CA LEU A 573 1.11 23.39 -5.40
C LEU A 573 1.16 21.91 -5.80
N ASP A 574 1.78 21.56 -6.93
CA ASP A 574 1.91 20.18 -7.39
C ASP A 574 2.74 19.36 -6.40
N TYR A 575 3.84 19.91 -5.87
CA TYR A 575 4.62 19.29 -4.79
C TYR A 575 3.77 19.03 -3.54
N PHE A 576 2.94 20.00 -3.14
CA PHE A 576 2.05 19.81 -1.98
C PHE A 576 1.02 18.71 -2.20
N LEU A 577 0.37 18.69 -3.35
CA LEU A 577 -0.63 17.67 -3.67
C LEU A 577 -0.01 16.26 -3.69
N ARG A 578 1.20 16.11 -4.22
CA ARG A 578 1.95 14.85 -4.18
C ARG A 578 2.31 14.38 -2.77
N LEU A 579 2.81 15.30 -1.92
CA LEU A 579 3.18 14.96 -0.55
C LEU A 579 2.01 14.60 0.35
N THR A 580 0.83 15.10 0.05
CA THR A 580 -0.36 14.91 0.89
C THR A 580 -1.22 13.72 0.48
N ASN A 581 -0.92 13.07 -0.67
CA ASN A 581 -1.79 12.04 -1.25
C ASN A 581 -3.24 12.53 -1.41
N LEU A 582 -3.45 13.84 -1.60
CA LEU A 582 -4.78 14.45 -1.71
C LEU A 582 -5.33 14.45 -3.15
N SER A 583 -4.71 13.74 -4.06
CA SER A 583 -5.16 13.60 -5.46
C SER A 583 -6.58 13.02 -5.60
N TRP A 584 -7.14 12.43 -4.53
CA TRP A 584 -8.55 12.08 -4.50
C TRP A 584 -9.49 13.30 -4.55
N ILE A 585 -9.01 14.50 -4.19
CA ILE A 585 -9.78 15.76 -4.29
C ILE A 585 -10.00 16.14 -5.76
N GLU A 586 -9.07 15.81 -6.66
CA GLU A 586 -9.24 16.03 -8.11
C GLU A 586 -10.29 15.10 -8.74
N LYS A 587 -10.75 14.07 -8.00
CA LYS A 587 -11.78 13.11 -8.44
C LYS A 587 -13.19 13.46 -7.93
N LEU A 588 -13.33 14.51 -7.12
CA LEU A 588 -14.61 15.08 -6.70
C LEU A 588 -15.02 16.22 -7.62
#